data_95f56885c5542272ade43b1a15a14433
#
_entry.id   95f56885c5542272ade43b1a15a14433
#
_cell.length_a   1.000
_cell.length_b   1.000
_cell.length_c   1.000
_cell.angle_alpha   90.00
_cell.angle_beta   90.00
_cell.angle_gamma   90.00
#
_symmetry.space_group_name_H-M   'P 1'
#
loop_
_entity.id
_entity.type
_entity.pdbx_description
1 polymer ?
#
loop_
_entity_poly.entity_id
_entity_poly.type
_entity_poly.pdbx_seq_one_letter_code
_entity_poly.pdbx_strand_id
1 'polypeptide(L)'
;MLFSYTTIIIIITCIVSFISFNNNSLKNDLLFSPYHYTNNKKWWILLTHGFIHADFLHLFFNMYVLYIFGPSLESYFVSSSEVGWIYYISFYLLGIVFATLPSIFKHKNNPNYSSLGASGAVSAIVFAYIVIYPLRELGLILIPGLFLPGFIFGILYLFAEHYLSKKQYSNIADRKSVV
;
A
#
# COMPACT_ATOMS: atom_id res chain seq x y z
N MET A 1 12.67 -19.31 11.43
CA MET A 1 12.11 -19.18 10.05
C MET A 1 13.14 -18.52 9.16
N LEU A 2 13.39 -19.07 7.96
CA LEU A 2 14.37 -18.50 7.01
C LEU A 2 13.96 -17.13 6.45
N PHE A 3 12.65 -16.84 6.41
CA PHE A 3 12.10 -15.55 5.94
C PHE A 3 10.94 -15.12 6.83
N SER A 4 10.86 -13.80 7.12
CA SER A 4 9.71 -13.21 7.79
C SER A 4 8.51 -13.10 6.83
N TYR A 5 7.29 -13.04 7.35
CA TYR A 5 6.08 -12.85 6.54
C TYR A 5 6.13 -11.51 5.79
N THR A 6 6.68 -10.47 6.41
CA THR A 6 6.96 -9.19 5.76
C THR A 6 7.83 -9.36 4.52
N THR A 7 8.92 -10.12 4.63
CA THR A 7 9.83 -10.40 3.50
C THR A 7 9.10 -11.15 2.37
N ILE A 8 8.27 -12.13 2.72
CA ILE A 8 7.46 -12.89 1.73
C ILE A 8 6.51 -11.94 0.99
N ILE A 9 5.80 -11.06 1.71
CA ILE A 9 4.88 -10.08 1.11
C ILE A 9 5.66 -9.15 0.15
N ILE A 10 6.83 -8.66 0.55
CA ILE A 10 7.68 -7.79 -0.28
C ILE A 10 8.10 -8.52 -1.56
N ILE A 11 8.58 -9.75 -1.45
CA ILE A 11 9.02 -10.55 -2.61
C ILE A 11 7.87 -10.76 -3.59
N ILE A 12 6.70 -11.21 -3.11
CA ILE A 12 5.51 -11.44 -3.94
C ILE A 12 5.11 -10.13 -4.64
N THR A 13 5.04 -9.03 -3.89
CA THR A 13 4.65 -7.71 -4.43
C THR A 13 5.63 -7.22 -5.48
N CYS A 14 6.94 -7.37 -5.26
CA CYS A 14 7.96 -7.04 -6.25
C CYS A 14 7.79 -7.85 -7.53
N ILE A 15 7.67 -9.18 -7.43
CA ILE A 15 7.51 -10.06 -8.59
C ILE A 15 6.28 -9.67 -9.41
N VAL A 16 5.12 -9.53 -8.77
CA VAL A 16 3.87 -9.18 -9.47
C VAL A 16 3.94 -7.79 -10.10
N SER A 17 4.51 -6.81 -9.40
CA SER A 17 4.70 -5.46 -9.93
C SER A 17 5.63 -5.43 -11.13
N PHE A 18 6.78 -6.12 -11.09
CA PHE A 18 7.72 -6.17 -12.21
C PHE A 18 7.10 -6.83 -13.45
N ILE A 19 6.34 -7.91 -13.28
CA ILE A 19 5.59 -8.53 -14.38
C ILE A 19 4.58 -7.54 -14.97
N SER A 20 3.86 -6.79 -14.10
CA SER A 20 2.82 -5.85 -14.52
C SER A 20 3.37 -4.60 -15.22
N PHE A 21 4.64 -4.20 -15.00
CA PHE A 21 5.25 -3.04 -15.67
C PHE A 21 5.33 -3.22 -17.18
N ASN A 22 5.54 -4.44 -17.63
CA ASN A 22 5.68 -4.77 -19.05
C ASN A 22 4.42 -5.46 -19.63
N ASN A 23 3.37 -5.64 -18.84
CA ASN A 23 2.14 -6.33 -19.25
C ASN A 23 0.89 -5.50 -18.89
N ASN A 24 0.48 -4.65 -19.84
CA ASN A 24 -0.69 -3.79 -19.68
C ASN A 24 -2.00 -4.58 -19.49
N SER A 25 -2.13 -5.76 -20.11
CA SER A 25 -3.31 -6.62 -19.94
C SER A 25 -3.42 -7.08 -18.48
N LEU A 26 -2.34 -7.66 -17.95
CA LEU A 26 -2.29 -8.08 -16.54
C LEU A 26 -2.54 -6.90 -15.60
N LYS A 27 -1.91 -5.75 -15.85
CA LYS A 27 -2.12 -4.54 -15.06
C LYS A 27 -3.58 -4.13 -15.02
N ASN A 28 -4.28 -4.14 -16.16
CA ASN A 28 -5.70 -3.80 -16.26
C ASN A 28 -6.63 -4.81 -15.58
N ASP A 29 -6.24 -6.09 -15.53
CA ASP A 29 -7.01 -7.13 -14.85
C ASP A 29 -6.86 -7.10 -13.33
N LEU A 30 -5.74 -6.57 -12.82
CA LEU A 30 -5.43 -6.53 -11.39
C LEU A 30 -5.73 -5.18 -10.74
N LEU A 31 -5.75 -4.05 -11.49
CA LEU A 31 -6.00 -2.72 -10.92
C LEU A 31 -7.41 -2.59 -10.35
N PHE A 32 -7.54 -1.82 -9.29
CA PHE A 32 -8.82 -1.56 -8.66
C PHE A 32 -9.59 -0.49 -9.44
N SER A 33 -10.81 -0.84 -9.87
CA SER A 33 -11.80 0.07 -10.42
C SER A 33 -13.13 -0.12 -9.70
N PRO A 34 -13.62 0.88 -8.95
CA PRO A 34 -14.93 0.82 -8.30
C PRO A 34 -16.06 0.49 -9.27
N TYR A 35 -15.98 1.03 -10.49
CA TYR A 35 -16.97 0.76 -11.56
C TYR A 35 -17.00 -0.73 -11.93
N HIS A 36 -15.83 -1.34 -12.20
CA HIS A 36 -15.77 -2.76 -12.56
C HIS A 36 -16.07 -3.68 -11.37
N TYR A 37 -15.75 -3.27 -10.15
CA TYR A 37 -16.13 -3.99 -8.96
C TYR A 37 -17.65 -4.06 -8.80
N THR A 38 -18.34 -2.94 -8.94
CA THR A 38 -19.79 -2.88 -8.70
C THR A 38 -20.61 -3.45 -9.86
N ASN A 39 -20.24 -3.15 -11.11
CA ASN A 39 -21.04 -3.51 -12.29
C ASN A 39 -20.63 -4.87 -12.88
N ASN A 40 -19.35 -5.22 -12.87
CA ASN A 40 -18.82 -6.45 -13.48
C ASN A 40 -18.49 -7.54 -12.46
N LYS A 41 -18.77 -7.30 -11.16
CA LYS A 41 -18.52 -8.24 -10.05
C LYS A 41 -17.08 -8.76 -9.98
N LYS A 42 -16.08 -7.95 -10.40
CA LYS A 42 -14.65 -8.28 -10.32
C LYS A 42 -14.16 -8.12 -8.88
N TRP A 43 -14.55 -9.02 -7.98
CA TRP A 43 -14.26 -8.91 -6.54
C TRP A 43 -12.76 -9.06 -6.21
N TRP A 44 -12.00 -9.81 -7.01
CA TRP A 44 -10.56 -10.03 -6.78
C TRP A 44 -9.74 -8.75 -6.82
N ILE A 45 -10.16 -7.72 -7.60
CA ILE A 45 -9.46 -6.44 -7.70
C ILE A 45 -9.42 -5.68 -6.37
N LEU A 46 -10.23 -6.05 -5.38
CA LEU A 46 -10.15 -5.51 -4.01
C LEU A 46 -8.83 -5.88 -3.32
N LEU A 47 -8.20 -6.99 -3.71
CA LEU A 47 -6.94 -7.45 -3.15
C LEU A 47 -5.78 -7.30 -4.12
N THR A 48 -5.99 -7.67 -5.38
CA THR A 48 -4.90 -7.79 -6.36
C THR A 48 -4.24 -6.46 -6.68
N HIS A 49 -4.97 -5.34 -6.62
CA HIS A 49 -4.42 -4.02 -6.85
C HIS A 49 -3.31 -3.64 -5.88
N GLY A 50 -3.31 -4.20 -4.66
CA GLY A 50 -2.27 -3.97 -3.66
C GLY A 50 -0.92 -4.60 -3.98
N PHE A 51 -0.87 -5.50 -4.98
CA PHE A 51 0.37 -6.19 -5.39
C PHE A 51 0.96 -5.65 -6.70
N ILE A 52 0.34 -4.63 -7.30
CA ILE A 52 0.84 -3.95 -8.50
C ILE A 52 1.06 -2.47 -8.23
N HIS A 53 2.04 -1.88 -8.92
CA HIS A 53 2.42 -0.48 -8.73
C HIS A 53 2.45 0.28 -10.07
N ALA A 54 2.36 1.62 -10.02
CA ALA A 54 2.35 2.46 -11.21
C ALA A 54 3.70 2.44 -11.92
N ASP A 55 4.77 2.55 -11.13
CA ASP A 55 6.16 2.64 -11.56
C ASP A 55 7.11 2.11 -10.48
N PHE A 56 8.40 2.06 -10.82
CA PHE A 56 9.45 1.57 -9.93
C PHE A 56 9.57 2.41 -8.63
N LEU A 57 9.45 3.72 -8.73
CA LEU A 57 9.60 4.59 -7.56
C LEU A 57 8.46 4.39 -6.56
N HIS A 58 7.23 4.24 -7.05
CA HIS A 58 6.06 3.91 -6.23
C HIS A 58 6.22 2.54 -5.54
N LEU A 59 6.69 1.52 -6.26
CA LEU A 59 7.02 0.21 -5.69
C LEU A 59 8.10 0.33 -4.62
N PHE A 60 9.21 1.00 -4.95
CA PHE A 60 10.35 1.15 -4.05
C PHE A 60 9.95 1.76 -2.71
N PHE A 61 9.23 2.89 -2.72
CA PHE A 61 8.84 3.54 -1.47
C PHE A 61 7.87 2.70 -0.64
N ASN A 62 6.91 2.03 -1.26
CA ASN A 62 6.00 1.13 -0.52
C ASN A 62 6.77 -0.03 0.13
N MET A 63 7.63 -0.71 -0.62
CA MET A 63 8.40 -1.85 -0.11
C MET A 63 9.45 -1.43 0.92
N TYR A 64 10.05 -0.25 0.74
CA TYR A 64 10.99 0.31 1.70
C TYR A 64 10.32 0.61 3.05
N VAL A 65 9.17 1.27 3.04
CA VAL A 65 8.40 1.55 4.27
C VAL A 65 7.93 0.25 4.92
N LEU A 66 7.43 -0.71 4.12
CA LEU A 66 7.04 -2.02 4.62
C LEU A 66 8.23 -2.78 5.24
N TYR A 67 9.42 -2.69 4.65
CA TYR A 67 10.65 -3.28 5.18
C TYR A 67 11.06 -2.71 6.54
N ILE A 68 10.87 -1.39 6.74
CA ILE A 68 11.23 -0.73 8.01
C ILE A 68 10.23 -1.06 9.13
N PHE A 69 8.93 -0.96 8.85
CA PHE A 69 7.90 -1.03 9.88
C PHE A 69 7.30 -2.42 10.05
N GLY A 70 7.23 -3.20 8.96
CA GLY A 70 6.59 -4.51 8.92
C GLY A 70 7.18 -5.50 9.93
N PRO A 71 8.51 -5.69 10.02
CA PRO A 71 9.08 -6.68 10.93
C PRO A 71 8.78 -6.41 12.41
N SER A 72 8.71 -5.14 12.81
CA SER A 72 8.38 -4.78 14.20
C SER A 72 6.93 -5.13 14.53
N LEU A 73 5.99 -4.84 13.61
CA LEU A 73 4.58 -5.17 13.80
C LEU A 73 4.34 -6.69 13.69
N GLU A 74 5.02 -7.38 12.76
CA GLU A 74 5.02 -8.84 12.64
C GLU A 74 5.45 -9.49 13.97
N SER A 75 6.58 -9.03 14.53
CA SER A 75 7.09 -9.53 15.81
C SER A 75 6.09 -9.31 16.94
N TYR A 76 5.42 -8.16 16.99
CA TYR A 76 4.38 -7.87 17.98
C TYR A 76 3.23 -8.87 17.90
N PHE A 77 2.70 -9.15 16.72
CA PHE A 77 1.62 -10.12 16.54
C PHE A 77 2.07 -11.54 16.84
N VAL A 78 3.23 -11.97 16.32
CA VAL A 78 3.75 -13.34 16.50
C VAL A 78 4.09 -13.62 17.95
N SER A 79 4.60 -12.63 18.69
CA SER A 79 4.88 -12.79 20.13
C SER A 79 3.62 -12.82 20.99
N SER A 80 2.51 -12.27 20.50
CA SER A 80 1.25 -12.17 21.25
C SER A 80 0.40 -13.45 21.18
N SER A 81 0.61 -14.32 20.18
CA SER A 81 -0.22 -15.53 19.99
C SER A 81 0.47 -16.54 19.05
N GLU A 82 0.21 -17.82 19.27
CA GLU A 82 0.66 -18.91 18.37
C GLU A 82 0.17 -18.73 16.93
N VAL A 83 -1.01 -18.12 16.76
CA VAL A 83 -1.59 -17.77 15.45
C VAL A 83 -1.34 -16.32 15.04
N GLY A 84 -0.41 -15.64 15.70
CA GLY A 84 -0.10 -14.22 15.48
C GLY A 84 0.30 -13.88 14.04
N TRP A 85 0.91 -14.82 13.33
CA TRP A 85 1.21 -14.68 11.90
C TRP A 85 -0.05 -14.54 11.03
N ILE A 86 -1.16 -15.23 11.39
CA ILE A 86 -2.45 -15.06 10.71
C ILE A 86 -2.97 -13.65 10.93
N TYR A 87 -2.87 -13.13 12.16
CA TYR A 87 -3.31 -11.78 12.48
C TYR A 87 -2.52 -10.74 11.70
N TYR A 88 -1.19 -10.90 11.59
CA TYR A 88 -0.35 -9.99 10.81
C TYR A 88 -0.70 -9.97 9.32
N ILE A 89 -0.79 -11.16 8.71
CA ILE A 89 -1.16 -11.28 7.28
C ILE A 89 -2.58 -10.73 7.05
N SER A 90 -3.54 -11.08 7.92
CA SER A 90 -4.91 -10.59 7.82
C SER A 90 -4.97 -9.07 7.96
N PHE A 91 -4.20 -8.48 8.87
CA PHE A 91 -4.11 -7.04 9.05
C PHE A 91 -3.63 -6.35 7.77
N TYR A 92 -2.57 -6.88 7.14
CA TYR A 92 -2.06 -6.36 5.86
C TYR A 92 -3.11 -6.44 4.75
N LEU A 93 -3.74 -7.61 4.55
CA LEU A 93 -4.74 -7.83 3.50
C LEU A 93 -6.00 -6.99 3.72
N LEU A 94 -6.47 -6.88 4.97
CA LEU A 94 -7.59 -6.00 5.32
C LEU A 94 -7.24 -4.53 5.09
N GLY A 95 -5.99 -4.11 5.36
CA GLY A 95 -5.51 -2.78 5.03
C GLY A 95 -5.65 -2.44 3.54
N ILE A 96 -5.32 -3.39 2.65
CA ILE A 96 -5.55 -3.25 1.19
C ILE A 96 -7.05 -3.02 0.91
N VAL A 97 -7.92 -3.88 1.46
CA VAL A 97 -9.37 -3.85 1.19
C VAL A 97 -10.01 -2.58 1.74
N PHE A 98 -9.75 -2.24 3.01
CA PHE A 98 -10.36 -1.06 3.64
C PHE A 98 -9.95 0.25 2.97
N ALA A 99 -8.74 0.34 2.43
CA ALA A 99 -8.30 1.50 1.67
C ALA A 99 -9.15 1.77 0.40
N THR A 100 -9.84 0.76 -0.12
CA THR A 100 -10.71 0.92 -1.30
C THR A 100 -12.08 1.51 -0.99
N LEU A 101 -12.56 1.41 0.27
CA LEU A 101 -13.93 1.79 0.64
C LEU A 101 -14.29 3.23 0.25
N PRO A 102 -13.48 4.27 0.55
CA PRO A 102 -13.81 5.62 0.14
C PRO A 102 -13.95 5.77 -1.38
N SER A 103 -13.11 5.06 -2.13
CA SER A 103 -13.14 5.07 -3.60
C SER A 103 -14.37 4.38 -4.16
N ILE A 104 -14.85 3.30 -3.53
CA ILE A 104 -16.12 2.63 -3.93
C ILE A 104 -17.26 3.63 -3.83
N PHE A 105 -17.42 4.30 -2.68
CA PHE A 105 -18.52 5.25 -2.50
C PHE A 105 -18.45 6.43 -3.46
N LYS A 106 -17.24 6.95 -3.70
CA LYS A 106 -17.05 8.17 -4.50
C LYS A 106 -17.05 7.93 -6.00
N HIS A 107 -16.55 6.78 -6.47
CA HIS A 107 -16.21 6.54 -7.88
C HIS A 107 -16.92 5.33 -8.52
N LYS A 108 -17.93 4.73 -7.87
CA LYS A 108 -18.67 3.56 -8.41
C LYS A 108 -19.28 3.78 -9.79
N ASN A 109 -19.63 5.02 -10.12
CA ASN A 109 -20.21 5.39 -11.42
C ASN A 109 -19.19 5.99 -12.40
N ASN A 110 -17.89 6.00 -12.05
CA ASN A 110 -16.85 6.57 -12.89
C ASN A 110 -15.99 5.46 -13.53
N PRO A 111 -16.22 5.10 -14.81
CA PRO A 111 -15.44 4.05 -15.49
C PRO A 111 -13.97 4.41 -15.72
N ASN A 112 -13.63 5.71 -15.63
CA ASN A 112 -12.28 6.20 -15.85
C ASN A 112 -11.42 6.24 -14.57
N TYR A 113 -12.02 6.01 -13.39
CA TYR A 113 -11.26 5.97 -12.15
C TYR A 113 -10.67 4.58 -11.92
N SER A 114 -9.40 4.56 -11.60
CA SER A 114 -8.70 3.36 -11.13
C SER A 114 -7.59 3.72 -10.12
N SER A 115 -7.25 2.78 -9.26
CA SER A 115 -6.15 2.90 -8.31
C SER A 115 -5.38 1.58 -8.19
N LEU A 116 -4.15 1.67 -7.71
CA LEU A 116 -3.26 0.52 -7.49
C LEU A 116 -2.17 0.89 -6.47
N GLY A 117 -1.56 -0.13 -5.89
CA GLY A 117 -0.47 0.01 -4.92
C GLY A 117 -0.80 -0.50 -3.53
N ALA A 118 0.25 -0.87 -2.80
CA ALA A 118 0.16 -1.37 -1.43
C ALA A 118 -0.07 -0.27 -0.38
N SER A 119 -0.13 1.03 -0.78
CA SER A 119 -0.02 2.17 0.15
C SER A 119 -1.05 2.15 1.28
N GLY A 120 -2.27 1.65 1.02
CA GLY A 120 -3.29 1.51 2.06
C GLY A 120 -2.88 0.56 3.20
N ALA A 121 -2.34 -0.62 2.85
CA ALA A 121 -1.84 -1.58 3.83
C ALA A 121 -0.55 -1.09 4.50
N VAL A 122 0.34 -0.48 3.73
CA VAL A 122 1.59 0.10 4.25
C VAL A 122 1.29 1.21 5.26
N SER A 123 0.34 2.11 4.95
CA SER A 123 -0.14 3.13 5.87
C SER A 123 -0.72 2.52 7.15
N ALA A 124 -1.54 1.46 7.03
CA ALA A 124 -2.10 0.77 8.19
C ALA A 124 -0.99 0.21 9.10
N ILE A 125 0.07 -0.40 8.52
CA ILE A 125 1.23 -0.90 9.28
C ILE A 125 1.97 0.25 9.98
N VAL A 126 2.23 1.37 9.29
CA VAL A 126 2.90 2.54 9.87
C VAL A 126 2.09 3.09 11.06
N PHE A 127 0.78 3.24 10.90
CA PHE A 127 -0.07 3.75 11.99
C PHE A 127 -0.20 2.78 13.15
N ALA A 128 -0.32 1.47 12.89
CA ALA A 128 -0.30 0.47 13.95
C ALA A 128 1.03 0.52 14.73
N TYR A 129 2.16 0.62 14.04
CA TYR A 129 3.46 0.80 14.68
C TYR A 129 3.51 2.05 15.55
N ILE A 130 3.02 3.19 15.06
CA ILE A 130 3.01 4.47 15.81
C ILE A 130 2.11 4.37 17.05
N VAL A 131 0.96 3.69 16.95
CA VAL A 131 0.08 3.47 18.11
C VAL A 131 0.76 2.63 19.20
N ILE A 132 1.53 1.61 18.79
CA ILE A 132 2.26 0.74 19.75
C ILE A 132 3.49 1.45 20.30
N TYR A 133 4.19 2.26 19.48
CA TYR A 133 5.45 2.91 19.83
C TYR A 133 5.45 4.42 19.52
N PRO A 134 4.56 5.22 20.15
CA PRO A 134 4.30 6.61 19.71
C PRO A 134 5.50 7.56 19.89
N LEU A 135 6.34 7.28 20.87
CA LEU A 135 7.50 8.12 21.20
C LEU A 135 8.82 7.59 20.61
N ARG A 136 8.79 6.43 19.93
CA ARG A 136 10.00 5.89 19.33
C ARG A 136 10.45 6.80 18.19
N GLU A 137 11.72 7.16 18.22
CA GLU A 137 12.32 8.03 17.20
C GLU A 137 12.46 7.27 15.87
N LEU A 138 12.04 7.92 14.79
CA LEU A 138 12.11 7.43 13.43
C LEU A 138 12.97 8.37 12.60
N GLY A 139 13.99 7.82 11.93
CA GLY A 139 14.84 8.57 11.03
C GLY A 139 14.15 8.85 9.69
N LEU A 140 14.31 10.06 9.17
CA LEU A 140 13.90 10.41 7.82
C LEU A 140 15.00 10.06 6.83
N ILE A 141 14.71 9.16 5.87
CA ILE A 141 15.69 8.73 4.85
C ILE A 141 16.21 9.88 3.99
N LEU A 142 15.34 10.90 3.75
CA LEU A 142 15.66 12.05 2.91
C LEU A 142 16.53 13.09 3.63
N ILE A 143 16.62 13.02 4.96
CA ILE A 143 17.38 13.96 5.79
C ILE A 143 18.16 13.15 6.82
N PRO A 144 19.36 12.66 6.46
CA PRO A 144 20.20 11.91 7.38
C PRO A 144 20.46 12.69 8.67
N GLY A 145 20.31 12.02 9.82
CA GLY A 145 20.52 12.63 11.14
C GLY A 145 19.29 13.34 11.73
N LEU A 146 18.17 13.46 10.99
CA LEU A 146 16.92 13.95 11.55
C LEU A 146 16.08 12.78 12.05
N PHE A 147 15.87 12.74 13.36
CA PHE A 147 14.99 11.78 14.05
C PHE A 147 13.78 12.49 14.60
N LEU A 148 12.60 11.94 14.37
CA LEU A 148 11.34 12.48 14.83
C LEU A 148 10.56 11.42 15.63
N PRO A 149 9.84 11.83 16.70
CA PRO A 149 8.88 10.95 17.34
C PRO A 149 7.88 10.35 16.35
N GLY A 150 7.52 9.07 16.54
CA GLY A 150 6.68 8.33 15.61
C GLY A 150 5.37 9.05 15.24
N PHE A 151 4.73 9.74 16.20
CA PHE A 151 3.49 10.46 15.92
C PHE A 151 3.70 11.65 14.96
N ILE A 152 4.83 12.37 15.04
CA ILE A 152 5.18 13.44 14.10
C ILE A 152 5.47 12.85 12.71
N PHE A 153 6.23 11.75 12.67
CA PHE A 153 6.48 11.01 11.44
C PHE A 153 5.17 10.61 10.75
N GLY A 154 4.20 10.08 11.51
CA GLY A 154 2.90 9.69 10.97
C GLY A 154 2.12 10.84 10.31
N ILE A 155 2.14 12.01 10.92
CA ILE A 155 1.51 13.20 10.36
C ILE A 155 2.20 13.60 9.03
N LEU A 156 3.53 13.66 9.01
CA LEU A 156 4.30 13.98 7.80
C LEU A 156 4.09 12.95 6.70
N TYR A 157 4.04 11.66 7.07
CA TYR A 157 3.76 10.57 6.15
C TYR A 157 2.40 10.74 5.46
N LEU A 158 1.33 11.07 6.21
CA LEU A 158 0.01 11.33 5.63
C LEU A 158 0.02 12.50 4.63
N PHE A 159 0.72 13.59 4.96
CA PHE A 159 0.86 14.71 4.05
C PHE A 159 1.60 14.33 2.77
N ALA A 160 2.68 13.55 2.88
CA ALA A 160 3.44 13.07 1.73
C ALA A 160 2.60 12.13 0.85
N GLU A 161 1.91 11.16 1.43
CA GLU A 161 0.99 10.26 0.73
C GLU A 161 -0.10 11.02 -0.01
N HIS A 162 -0.74 11.98 0.66
CA HIS A 162 -1.78 12.81 0.05
C HIS A 162 -1.24 13.64 -1.12
N TYR A 163 -0.06 14.23 -0.99
CA TYR A 163 0.58 15.00 -2.05
C TYR A 163 0.94 14.13 -3.25
N LEU A 164 1.55 12.97 -3.02
CA LEU A 164 1.94 12.02 -4.07
C LEU A 164 0.72 11.46 -4.80
N SER A 165 -0.35 11.14 -4.09
CA SER A 165 -1.59 10.63 -4.70
C SER A 165 -2.25 11.67 -5.62
N LYS A 166 -2.24 12.94 -5.26
CA LYS A 166 -2.75 14.03 -6.12
C LYS A 166 -1.94 14.19 -7.40
N LYS A 167 -0.60 14.13 -7.31
CA LYS A 167 0.30 14.24 -8.46
C LYS A 167 0.10 13.07 -9.44
N GLN A 168 -0.12 11.88 -8.92
CA GLN A 168 -0.39 10.69 -9.73
C GLN A 168 -1.73 10.79 -10.48
N TYR A 169 -2.74 11.37 -9.85
CA TYR A 169 -4.05 11.59 -10.47
C TYR A 169 -4.00 12.61 -11.61
N SER A 170 -3.24 13.71 -11.46
CA SER A 170 -3.05 14.70 -12.52
C SER A 170 -2.33 14.13 -13.74
N ASN A 171 -1.29 13.33 -13.55
CA ASN A 171 -0.54 12.69 -14.63
C ASN A 171 -1.36 11.66 -15.43
N ILE A 172 -2.33 10.99 -14.80
CA ILE A 172 -3.24 10.05 -15.48
C ILE A 172 -4.31 10.82 -16.27
N ALA A 173 -4.81 11.93 -15.75
CA ALA A 173 -5.77 12.78 -16.43
C ALA A 173 -5.15 13.45 -17.68
N ASP A 174 -3.92 13.97 -17.58
CA ASP A 174 -3.20 14.58 -18.71
C ASP A 174 -2.91 13.60 -19.85
N ARG A 175 -2.55 12.34 -19.54
CA ARG A 175 -2.32 11.33 -20.58
C ARG A 175 -3.57 10.93 -21.36
N LYS A 176 -4.77 11.13 -20.78
CA LYS A 176 -6.05 10.84 -21.46
C LYS A 176 -6.56 12.00 -22.31
N SER A 177 -6.06 13.22 -22.10
CA SER A 177 -6.41 14.39 -22.92
C SER A 177 -5.60 14.52 -24.20
N VAL A 178 -4.61 13.66 -24.43
CA VAL A 178 -3.67 13.67 -25.59
C VAL A 178 -3.98 12.55 -26.60
N VAL A 179 -5.08 11.82 -26.44
CA VAL A 179 -5.51 10.76 -27.39
C VAL A 179 -6.79 11.14 -28.11
#